data_7c0e6b457c810130358d300bbb29ab91
#
_entry.id   7c0e6b457c810130358d300bbb29ab91
#
_cell.length_a   1.000
_cell.length_b   1.000
_cell.length_c   1.000
_cell.angle_alpha   90.00
_cell.angle_beta   90.00
_cell.angle_gamma   90.00
#
_symmetry.space_group_name_H-M   'P 1'
#
loop_
_entity.id
_entity.type
_entity.pdbx_description
1 polymer ?
#
loop_
_entity_poly.entity_id
_entity_poly.type
_entity_poly.pdbx_seq_one_letter_code
_entity_poly.pdbx_strand_id
1 'polypeptide(L)' 'MKVSEAREMSVADLRDRIEVEKANLDSMKINHAISPLEDTSKFKKTRQDIARMITILAEKEKQLNELDVLWKEIFVRKE' A
#
# COMPACT_ATOMS: atom_id res chain seq x y z
N MET A 1 -6.69 3.97 -8.54
CA MET A 1 -7.01 4.49 -7.18
C MET A 1 -6.45 5.89 -7.01
N LYS A 2 -7.24 6.78 -6.44
CA LYS A 2 -6.77 8.14 -6.16
C LYS A 2 -6.01 8.18 -4.83
N VAL A 3 -5.00 9.03 -4.75
CA VAL A 3 -4.19 9.20 -3.53
C VAL A 3 -5.06 9.61 -2.33
N SER A 4 -6.08 10.44 -2.55
CA SER A 4 -7.01 10.86 -1.51
C SER A 4 -7.77 9.69 -0.89
N GLU A 5 -8.21 8.74 -1.70
CA GLU A 5 -8.91 7.54 -1.22
C GLU A 5 -7.98 6.68 -0.36
N ALA A 6 -6.74 6.50 -0.80
CA ALA A 6 -5.76 5.74 -0.05
C ALA A 6 -5.42 6.39 1.29
N ARG A 7 -5.39 7.72 1.35
CA ARG A 7 -5.13 8.44 2.60
C ARG A 7 -6.26 8.33 3.61
N GLU A 8 -7.48 8.12 3.14
CA GLU A 8 -8.65 7.91 4.02
C GLU A 8 -8.71 6.50 4.60
N MET A 9 -8.02 5.55 4.00
CA MET A 9 -8.00 4.16 4.46
C MET A 9 -7.11 3.99 5.69
N SER A 10 -7.51 3.07 6.58
CA SER A 10 -6.67 2.69 7.72
C SER A 10 -5.46 1.87 7.27
N VAL A 11 -4.46 1.73 8.15
CA VAL A 11 -3.26 0.93 7.88
C VAL A 11 -3.63 -0.52 7.56
N ALA A 12 -4.55 -1.11 8.33
CA ALA A 12 -5.01 -2.48 8.10
C ALA A 12 -5.68 -2.63 6.73
N ASP A 13 -6.56 -1.69 6.38
CA ASP A 13 -7.26 -1.69 5.10
C ASP A 13 -6.28 -1.54 3.93
N LEU A 14 -5.29 -0.66 4.07
CA LEU A 14 -4.25 -0.49 3.06
C LEU A 14 -3.43 -1.76 2.84
N ARG A 15 -3.06 -2.45 3.92
CA ARG A 15 -2.33 -3.72 3.83
C ARG A 15 -3.13 -4.78 3.09
N ASP A 16 -4.41 -4.93 3.45
CA ASP A 16 -5.31 -5.89 2.81
C ASP A 16 -5.48 -5.55 1.33
N ARG A 17 -5.67 -4.28 1.01
CA ARG A 17 -5.82 -3.84 -0.37
C ARG A 17 -4.57 -4.07 -1.21
N ILE A 18 -3.40 -3.83 -0.64
CA ILE A 18 -2.12 -4.08 -1.30
C ILE A 18 -1.96 -5.56 -1.62
N GLU A 19 -2.30 -6.45 -0.69
CA GLU A 19 -2.23 -7.89 -0.92
C GLU A 19 -3.18 -8.33 -2.04
N VAL A 20 -4.41 -7.83 -2.04
CA VAL A 20 -5.39 -8.12 -3.10
C VAL A 20 -4.88 -7.64 -4.46
N GLU A 21 -4.35 -6.43 -4.54
CA GLU A 21 -3.84 -5.87 -5.79
C GLU A 21 -2.58 -6.61 -6.29
N LYS A 22 -1.72 -7.06 -5.37
CA LYS A 22 -0.56 -7.89 -5.74
C LYS A 22 -1.01 -9.22 -6.32
N ALA A 23 -2.01 -9.86 -5.73
CA ALA A 23 -2.57 -11.10 -6.24
C ALA A 23 -3.18 -10.90 -7.64
N ASN A 24 -3.88 -9.78 -7.84
CA ASN A 24 -4.43 -9.42 -9.15
C ASN A 24 -3.32 -9.22 -10.18
N LEU A 25 -2.24 -8.55 -9.82
CA LEU A 25 -1.10 -8.35 -10.70
C LEU A 25 -0.46 -9.67 -11.09
N ASP A 26 -0.28 -10.59 -10.15
CA ASP A 26 0.26 -11.92 -10.43
C ASP A 26 -0.64 -12.70 -11.39
N SER A 27 -1.97 -12.65 -11.20
CA SER A 27 -2.94 -13.26 -12.10
C SER A 27 -2.85 -12.66 -13.50
N MET A 28 -2.72 -11.34 -13.61
CA MET A 28 -2.53 -10.65 -14.89
C MET A 28 -1.27 -11.10 -15.60
N LYS A 29 -0.17 -11.27 -14.86
CA LYS A 29 1.10 -11.74 -15.43
C LYS A 29 0.98 -13.16 -15.99
N ILE A 30 0.29 -14.04 -15.27
CA ILE A 30 0.04 -15.41 -15.71
C ILE A 30 -0.82 -15.39 -16.98
N ASN A 31 -1.89 -14.62 -17.00
CA ASN A 31 -2.77 -14.50 -18.16
C ASN A 31 -2.03 -13.91 -19.38
N HIS A 32 -1.15 -12.95 -19.16
CA HIS A 32 -0.34 -12.36 -20.22
C HIS A 32 0.66 -13.38 -20.79
N ALA A 33 1.22 -14.25 -19.96
CA ALA A 33 2.11 -15.30 -20.43
C ALA A 33 1.37 -16.31 -21.34
N ILE A 34 0.08 -16.58 -21.05
CA ILE A 34 -0.76 -17.47 -21.83
C ILE A 34 -1.25 -16.78 -23.11
N SER A 35 -1.58 -15.49 -23.03
CA SER A 35 -2.14 -14.68 -24.12
C SER A 35 -1.36 -13.38 -24.28
N PRO A 36 -0.20 -13.41 -24.97
CA PRO A 36 0.69 -12.23 -25.05
C PRO A 36 0.14 -11.08 -25.87
N LEU A 37 -1.02 -11.22 -26.50
CA LEU A 37 -1.68 -10.17 -27.28
C LEU A 37 -2.49 -9.19 -26.44
N GLU A 38 -2.62 -9.41 -25.12
CA GLU A 38 -3.33 -8.49 -24.25
C GLU A 38 -2.55 -7.19 -24.02
N ASP A 39 -3.32 -6.11 -23.80
CA ASP A 39 -2.79 -4.79 -23.54
C ASP A 39 -2.03 -4.75 -22.21
N THR A 40 -0.77 -4.29 -22.26
CA THR A 40 0.09 -4.18 -21.10
C THR A 40 -0.17 -2.93 -20.24
N SER A 41 -1.02 -2.01 -20.72
CA SER A 41 -1.33 -0.77 -20.00
C SER A 41 -1.94 -1.03 -18.62
N LYS A 42 -2.70 -2.10 -18.47
CA LYS A 42 -3.29 -2.52 -17.20
C LYS A 42 -2.24 -2.88 -16.16
N PHE A 43 -1.16 -3.53 -16.56
CA PHE A 43 -0.03 -3.85 -15.68
C PHE A 43 0.59 -2.60 -15.11
N LYS A 44 0.86 -1.64 -15.96
CA LYS A 44 1.47 -0.37 -15.57
C LYS A 44 0.59 0.37 -14.56
N LYS A 45 -0.71 0.45 -14.83
CA LYS A 45 -1.67 1.10 -13.94
C LYS A 45 -1.73 0.42 -12.57
N THR A 46 -1.85 -0.91 -12.56
CA THR A 46 -1.91 -1.69 -11.31
C THR A 46 -0.63 -1.53 -10.51
N ARG A 47 0.53 -1.57 -11.16
CA ARG A 47 1.82 -1.37 -10.49
C ARG A 47 1.93 0.02 -9.89
N GLN A 48 1.45 1.06 -10.59
CA GLN A 48 1.43 2.42 -10.07
C GLN A 48 0.51 2.55 -8.85
N ASP A 49 -0.66 1.94 -8.90
CA ASP A 49 -1.61 1.95 -7.77
C ASP A 49 -1.02 1.27 -6.54
N ILE A 50 -0.37 0.13 -6.73
CA ILE A 50 0.32 -0.60 -5.65
C ILE A 50 1.42 0.27 -5.05
N ALA A 51 2.24 0.91 -5.89
CA ALA A 51 3.32 1.78 -5.43
C ALA A 51 2.78 2.96 -4.62
N ARG A 52 1.69 3.58 -5.05
CA ARG A 52 1.04 4.67 -4.32
C ARG A 52 0.53 4.22 -2.96
N MET A 53 -0.13 3.07 -2.91
CA MET A 53 -0.63 2.50 -1.66
C MET A 53 0.50 2.18 -0.68
N ILE A 54 1.60 1.61 -1.17
CA ILE A 54 2.78 1.30 -0.36
C ILE A 54 3.39 2.58 0.20
N THR A 55 3.50 3.63 -0.60
CA THR A 55 4.04 4.91 -0.17
C THR A 55 3.18 5.52 0.95
N ILE A 56 1.87 5.52 0.78
CA ILE A 56 0.94 6.06 1.78
C ILE A 56 0.95 5.21 3.05
N LEU A 57 1.02 3.90 2.91
CA LEU A 57 1.14 3.00 4.05
C LEU A 57 2.41 3.28 4.86
N ALA A 58 3.54 3.47 4.17
CA ALA A 58 4.81 3.80 4.81
C ALA A 58 4.73 5.14 5.55
N GLU A 59 4.08 6.14 4.97
CA GLU A 59 3.86 7.44 5.63
C GLU A 59 3.03 7.29 6.90
N LYS A 60 1.95 6.53 6.84
CA LYS A 60 1.07 6.29 7.99
C LYS A 60 1.77 5.51 9.10
N GLU A 61 2.52 4.49 8.76
CA GLU A 61 3.30 3.71 9.72
C GLU A 61 4.36 4.57 10.39
N LYS A 62 5.02 5.43 9.62
CA LYS A 62 6.00 6.36 10.16
C LYS A 62 5.37 7.32 11.17
N GLN A 63 4.20 7.88 10.87
CA GLN A 63 3.47 8.75 11.78
C GLN A 63 3.08 8.03 13.06
N LEU A 64 2.60 6.79 12.97
CA LEU A 64 2.26 5.97 14.12
C LEU A 64 3.50 5.67 14.98
N ASN A 65 4.62 5.34 14.33
CA ASN A 65 5.88 5.10 15.03
C ASN A 65 6.39 6.35 15.73
N GLU A 66 6.29 7.51 15.11
CA GLU A 66 6.68 8.78 15.72
C GLU A 66 5.82 9.10 16.93
N LEU A 67 4.51 8.89 16.86
CA LEU A 67 3.60 9.05 17.98
C LEU A 67 3.92 8.09 19.11
N ASP A 68 4.22 6.84 18.78
CA ASP A 68 4.60 5.82 19.75
C ASP A 68 5.88 6.22 20.51
N VAL A 69 6.88 6.68 19.78
CA VAL A 69 8.14 7.16 20.35
C VAL A 69 7.89 8.34 21.29
N LEU A 70 7.07 9.30 20.89
CA LEU A 70 6.71 10.44 21.73
C LEU A 70 5.99 10.02 23.00
N TRP A 71 5.07 9.09 22.90
CA TRP A 71 4.36 8.54 24.06
C TRP A 71 5.32 7.85 25.03
N LYS A 72 6.24 7.05 24.51
CA LYS A 72 7.25 6.37 25.32
C LYS A 72 8.15 7.36 26.06
N GLU A 73 8.57 8.42 25.39
CA GLU A 73 9.38 9.49 25.99
C GLU A 73 8.63 10.18 27.13
N ILE A 74 7.36 10.49 26.92
CA ILE A 74 6.52 11.13 27.94
C ILE A 74 6.36 10.21 29.16
N PHE A 75 6.09 8.94 28.97
CA PHE A 75 5.94 7.98 30.04
C PHE A 75 7.23 7.73 30.82
N VAL A 76 8.35 7.62 30.12
CA VAL A 76 9.65 7.39 30.74
C VAL A 76 10.09 8.58 31.58
N ARG A 77 9.79 9.79 31.16
CA ARG A 77 10.16 11.01 31.87
C ARG A 77 9.39 11.21 33.18
N LYS A 78 8.26 10.55 33.37
CA LYS A 78 7.46 10.65 34.60
C LYS A 78 8.00 9.79 35.72
N GLU A 79 8.92 8.92 35.44
CA GLU A 79 9.63 8.14 36.44
C GLU A 79 10.92 8.83 36.85
#